data_d6debf7317b347d9b5de13796c04562e
#
_entry.id   d6debf7317b347d9b5de13796c04562e
#
_cell.length_a   1.000
_cell.length_b   1.000
_cell.length_c   1.000
_cell.angle_alpha   90.00
_cell.angle_beta   90.00
_cell.angle_gamma   90.00
#
_symmetry.space_group_name_H-M   'P 1'
#
loop_
_entity.id
_entity.type
_entity.pdbx_description
1 polymer ?
#
loop_
_entity_poly.entity_id
_entity_poly.type
_entity_poly.pdbx_seq_one_letter_code
_entity_poly.pdbx_strand_id
1 'polypeptide(L)'
;MNTRNLVSALALSAASFISTQAGASDAATSATLERVLAGDHRSEANRARDAWRHPRETLEFFGLRQDMTVMEIWPGGGGWYTEVLAPTLREHGRYIAASWDPKSESKYVQENSKKFADKLAARPDLYDRATVTALQVPNALDPVPDGSVDMVLTFRNIHSWMGNDGAAAMFKAMFAALKPGGILGVSEHRGPADVPQDPKAKSGYVRTDYAIELAEAAGFELVGESEVNANPKDTKDHPNGVWSLPPSLRGGDADRERFAAIGESDRFTLKFRKPE
;
A
#
# COMPACT_ATOMS: atom_id res chain seq x y z
N MET A 1 -59.10 -49.39 -21.68
CA MET A 1 -58.88 -47.97 -21.26
C MET A 1 -57.63 -47.92 -20.42
N ASN A 2 -56.50 -47.53 -21.02
CA ASN A 2 -55.17 -47.47 -20.36
C ASN A 2 -54.81 -46.00 -20.20
N THR A 3 -54.78 -45.53 -18.96
CA THR A 3 -54.27 -44.23 -18.58
C THR A 3 -52.76 -44.38 -18.24
N ARG A 4 -51.91 -43.76 -19.07
CA ARG A 4 -50.46 -43.63 -18.84
C ARG A 4 -50.23 -42.36 -18.05
N ASN A 5 -49.68 -42.54 -16.84
CA ASN A 5 -49.15 -41.43 -16.04
C ASN A 5 -47.75 -41.05 -16.53
N LEU A 6 -47.62 -39.81 -17.04
CA LEU A 6 -46.32 -39.19 -17.29
C LEU A 6 -45.84 -38.56 -15.96
N VAL A 7 -44.74 -39.05 -15.46
CA VAL A 7 -43.96 -38.42 -14.36
C VAL A 7 -42.90 -37.54 -15.01
N SER A 8 -43.10 -36.21 -14.90
CA SER A 8 -42.08 -35.22 -15.30
C SER A 8 -41.05 -35.09 -14.16
N ALA A 9 -39.83 -35.51 -14.41
CA ALA A 9 -38.72 -35.25 -13.53
C ALA A 9 -38.15 -33.83 -13.75
N LEU A 10 -38.32 -32.93 -12.79
CA LEU A 10 -37.63 -31.64 -12.75
C LEU A 10 -36.20 -31.88 -12.27
N ALA A 11 -35.23 -31.69 -13.15
CA ALA A 11 -33.84 -31.63 -12.80
C ALA A 11 -33.52 -30.22 -12.25
N LEU A 12 -33.32 -30.11 -10.92
CA LEU A 12 -32.77 -28.91 -10.30
C LEU A 12 -31.26 -28.87 -10.56
N SER A 13 -30.83 -27.99 -11.46
CA SER A 13 -29.40 -27.64 -11.61
C SER A 13 -28.99 -26.73 -10.45
N ALA A 14 -28.25 -27.28 -9.50
CA ALA A 14 -27.58 -26.49 -8.47
C ALA A 14 -26.38 -25.79 -9.12
N ALA A 15 -26.52 -24.52 -9.44
CA ALA A 15 -25.39 -23.66 -9.79
C ALA A 15 -24.60 -23.37 -8.51
N SER A 16 -23.45 -24.02 -8.37
CA SER A 16 -22.48 -23.71 -7.31
C SER A 16 -21.85 -22.37 -7.65
N PHE A 17 -22.28 -21.30 -6.98
CA PHE A 17 -21.56 -20.05 -6.96
C PHE A 17 -20.28 -20.26 -6.18
N ILE A 18 -19.16 -20.45 -6.86
CA ILE A 18 -17.84 -20.33 -6.26
C ILE A 18 -17.64 -18.84 -6.00
N SER A 19 -17.94 -18.41 -4.78
CA SER A 19 -17.54 -17.11 -4.26
C SER A 19 -16.02 -17.13 -4.14
N THR A 20 -15.30 -16.52 -5.09
CA THR A 20 -13.89 -16.21 -4.94
C THR A 20 -13.81 -15.10 -3.88
N GLN A 21 -13.73 -15.48 -2.61
CA GLN A 21 -13.33 -14.55 -1.56
C GLN A 21 -11.93 -14.04 -1.92
N ALA A 22 -11.80 -12.74 -2.08
CA ALA A 22 -10.48 -12.08 -2.09
C ALA A 22 -9.74 -12.54 -0.82
N GLY A 23 -8.71 -13.38 -0.99
CA GLY A 23 -8.17 -14.21 0.07
C GLY A 23 -7.73 -13.40 1.28
N ALA A 24 -8.13 -13.86 2.45
CA ALA A 24 -7.49 -13.48 3.71
C ALA A 24 -6.07 -14.04 3.75
N SER A 25 -5.16 -13.39 4.51
CA SER A 25 -3.85 -13.96 4.82
C SER A 25 -4.03 -15.33 5.45
N ASP A 26 -3.21 -16.30 5.03
CA ASP A 26 -3.24 -17.63 5.63
C ASP A 26 -2.48 -17.67 6.96
N ALA A 27 -2.71 -18.72 7.75
CA ALA A 27 -2.08 -18.87 9.08
C ALA A 27 -0.54 -18.90 9.01
N ALA A 28 0.04 -19.42 7.93
CA ALA A 28 1.49 -19.47 7.74
C ALA A 28 2.06 -18.05 7.51
N THR A 29 1.37 -17.24 6.72
CA THR A 29 1.74 -15.84 6.50
C THR A 29 1.61 -15.02 7.78
N SER A 30 0.51 -15.18 8.55
CA SER A 30 0.30 -14.50 9.82
C SER A 30 1.40 -14.83 10.83
N ALA A 31 1.80 -16.09 10.96
CA ALA A 31 2.90 -16.51 11.83
C ALA A 31 4.26 -15.94 11.35
N THR A 32 4.47 -15.85 10.05
CA THR A 32 5.69 -15.24 9.48
C THR A 32 5.73 -13.74 9.75
N LEU A 33 4.62 -13.02 9.55
CA LEU A 33 4.50 -11.60 9.87
C LEU A 33 4.80 -11.32 11.35
N GLU A 34 4.23 -12.10 12.26
CA GLU A 34 4.48 -11.97 13.69
C GLU A 34 5.98 -12.09 14.03
N ARG A 35 6.65 -13.11 13.50
CA ARG A 35 8.10 -13.32 13.67
C ARG A 35 8.93 -12.17 13.09
N VAL A 36 8.58 -11.70 11.89
CA VAL A 36 9.28 -10.60 11.22
C VAL A 36 9.10 -9.29 11.97
N LEU A 37 7.89 -8.99 12.45
CA LEU A 37 7.60 -7.79 13.22
C LEU A 37 8.35 -7.73 14.55
N ALA A 38 8.57 -8.89 15.19
CA ALA A 38 9.36 -9.03 16.42
C ALA A 38 10.88 -9.05 16.16
N GLY A 39 11.32 -9.08 14.90
CA GLY A 39 12.74 -9.23 14.52
C GLY A 39 13.63 -8.08 14.95
N ASP A 40 14.90 -8.39 15.27
CA ASP A 40 15.92 -7.45 15.73
C ASP A 40 16.43 -6.52 14.62
N HIS A 41 16.17 -6.84 13.37
CA HIS A 41 16.50 -6.01 12.20
C HIS A 41 15.67 -4.72 12.13
N ARG A 42 14.57 -4.65 12.87
CA ARG A 42 13.74 -3.46 12.99
C ARG A 42 14.22 -2.60 14.16
N SER A 43 14.58 -1.35 13.88
CA SER A 43 14.98 -0.44 14.94
C SER A 43 13.85 -0.19 15.95
N GLU A 44 14.21 0.14 17.19
CA GLU A 44 13.23 0.51 18.22
C GLU A 44 12.32 1.67 17.73
N ALA A 45 12.92 2.68 17.10
CA ALA A 45 12.19 3.81 16.51
C ALA A 45 11.16 3.37 15.45
N ASN A 46 11.46 2.34 14.64
CA ASN A 46 10.52 1.82 13.65
C ASN A 46 9.43 0.97 14.31
N ARG A 47 9.77 0.14 15.31
CA ARG A 47 8.78 -0.63 16.08
C ARG A 47 7.81 0.25 16.87
N ALA A 48 8.30 1.35 17.46
CA ALA A 48 7.44 2.31 18.16
C ALA A 48 6.33 2.90 17.28
N ARG A 49 6.51 2.87 15.96
CA ARG A 49 5.52 3.34 14.98
C ARG A 49 4.46 2.31 14.61
N ASP A 50 4.61 1.06 15.05
CA ASP A 50 3.63 0.00 14.77
C ASP A 50 2.27 0.33 15.41
N ALA A 51 2.26 0.99 16.56
CA ALA A 51 1.06 1.48 17.22
C ALA A 51 0.23 2.50 16.39
N TRP A 52 0.82 3.09 15.35
CA TRP A 52 0.17 4.03 14.44
C TRP A 52 -0.03 3.47 13.05
N ARG A 53 0.68 2.40 12.69
CA ARG A 53 0.72 1.86 11.32
C ARG A 53 0.13 0.48 11.19
N HIS A 54 -0.12 -0.19 12.34
CA HIS A 54 -0.76 -1.49 12.44
C HIS A 54 -0.35 -2.44 11.30
N PRO A 55 0.98 -2.70 11.13
CA PRO A 55 1.49 -3.35 9.92
C PRO A 55 0.91 -4.73 9.69
N ARG A 56 0.68 -5.51 10.75
CA ARG A 56 0.09 -6.84 10.65
C ARG A 56 -1.34 -6.74 10.12
N GLU A 57 -2.18 -5.99 10.80
CA GLU A 57 -3.60 -5.85 10.49
C GLU A 57 -3.81 -5.22 9.10
N THR A 58 -2.94 -4.26 8.73
CA THR A 58 -2.96 -3.61 7.41
C THR A 58 -2.64 -4.61 6.30
N LEU A 59 -1.58 -5.41 6.45
CA LEU A 59 -1.17 -6.39 5.44
C LEU A 59 -2.13 -7.59 5.37
N GLU A 60 -2.68 -8.02 6.50
CA GLU A 60 -3.72 -9.05 6.56
C GLU A 60 -5.03 -8.56 5.90
N PHE A 61 -5.42 -7.31 6.10
CA PHE A 61 -6.56 -6.70 5.42
C PHE A 61 -6.37 -6.69 3.90
N PHE A 62 -5.18 -6.37 3.41
CA PHE A 62 -4.88 -6.45 1.98
C PHE A 62 -4.89 -7.89 1.45
N GLY A 63 -4.75 -8.88 2.33
CA GLY A 63 -4.70 -10.29 1.96
C GLY A 63 -3.31 -10.73 1.52
N LEU A 64 -2.25 -10.16 2.11
CA LEU A 64 -0.87 -10.58 1.86
C LEU A 64 -0.71 -12.07 2.14
N ARG A 65 -0.04 -12.79 1.22
CA ARG A 65 0.47 -14.13 1.44
C ARG A 65 1.96 -14.19 1.14
N GLN A 66 2.69 -15.00 1.90
CA GLN A 66 4.15 -15.09 1.79
C GLN A 66 4.66 -15.69 0.47
N ASP A 67 3.78 -16.28 -0.35
CA ASP A 67 4.07 -16.86 -1.66
C ASP A 67 3.83 -15.91 -2.85
N MET A 68 3.37 -14.66 -2.57
CA MET A 68 3.06 -13.67 -3.59
C MET A 68 4.30 -12.99 -4.15
N THR A 69 4.17 -12.48 -5.38
CA THR A 69 5.03 -11.42 -5.91
C THR A 69 4.41 -10.07 -5.55
N VAL A 70 5.06 -9.32 -4.67
CA VAL A 70 4.56 -8.03 -4.15
C VAL A 70 5.47 -6.89 -4.58
N MET A 71 4.86 -5.83 -5.12
CA MET A 71 5.54 -4.59 -5.49
C MET A 71 5.16 -3.47 -4.51
N GLU A 72 6.13 -2.95 -3.77
CA GLU A 72 5.99 -1.74 -2.94
C GLU A 72 6.39 -0.52 -3.74
N ILE A 73 5.51 0.50 -3.76
CA ILE A 73 5.76 1.75 -4.46
C ILE A 73 6.43 2.75 -3.52
N TRP A 74 7.58 3.27 -3.95
CA TRP A 74 8.36 4.29 -3.25
C TRP A 74 8.54 4.00 -1.75
N PRO A 75 9.29 2.95 -1.38
CA PRO A 75 9.51 2.58 0.03
C PRO A 75 10.18 3.68 0.85
N GLY A 76 10.73 4.71 0.18
CA GLY A 76 11.51 5.77 0.80
C GLY A 76 12.89 5.31 1.22
N GLY A 77 13.77 6.24 1.57
CA GLY A 77 15.14 5.91 1.98
C GLY A 77 15.21 5.06 3.26
N GLY A 78 14.18 5.11 4.10
CA GLY A 78 14.10 4.32 5.33
C GLY A 78 13.56 2.90 5.14
N GLY A 79 12.78 2.64 4.07
CA GLY A 79 12.21 1.33 3.77
C GLY A 79 11.42 0.73 4.95
N TRP A 80 10.48 1.48 5.53
CA TRP A 80 9.79 1.03 6.74
C TRP A 80 8.97 -0.24 6.52
N TYR A 81 8.18 -0.31 5.44
CA TYR A 81 7.44 -1.53 5.07
C TYR A 81 8.36 -2.57 4.42
N THR A 82 9.46 -2.17 3.79
CA THR A 82 10.50 -3.09 3.29
C THR A 82 11.03 -4.00 4.39
N GLU A 83 11.19 -3.48 5.64
CA GLU A 83 11.60 -4.27 6.81
C GLU A 83 10.62 -5.39 7.16
N VAL A 84 9.37 -5.28 6.72
CA VAL A 84 8.34 -6.28 6.96
C VAL A 84 8.13 -7.14 5.72
N LEU A 85 7.97 -6.52 4.54
CA LEU A 85 7.61 -7.22 3.31
C LEU A 85 8.73 -8.10 2.78
N ALA A 86 9.97 -7.56 2.69
CA ALA A 86 11.07 -8.30 2.09
C ALA A 86 11.40 -9.59 2.85
N PRO A 87 11.55 -9.60 4.20
CA PRO A 87 11.76 -10.84 4.95
C PRO A 87 10.57 -11.79 4.92
N THR A 88 9.33 -11.27 4.89
CA THR A 88 8.12 -12.10 4.83
C THR A 88 8.04 -12.89 3.53
N LEU A 89 8.44 -12.27 2.42
CA LEU A 89 8.35 -12.84 1.08
C LEU A 89 9.60 -13.63 0.67
N ARG A 90 10.70 -13.53 1.43
CA ARG A 90 12.03 -13.98 1.03
C ARG A 90 12.10 -15.45 0.65
N GLU A 91 11.42 -16.33 1.38
CA GLU A 91 11.56 -17.77 1.18
C GLU A 91 10.62 -18.33 0.09
N HIS A 92 9.43 -17.79 -0.04
CA HIS A 92 8.38 -18.38 -0.87
C HIS A 92 7.84 -17.43 -1.94
N GLY A 93 8.01 -16.13 -1.78
CA GLY A 93 7.50 -15.09 -2.68
C GLY A 93 8.61 -14.26 -3.30
N ARG A 94 8.24 -13.06 -3.74
CA ARG A 94 9.16 -12.07 -4.30
C ARG A 94 8.79 -10.67 -3.83
N TYR A 95 9.76 -9.91 -3.36
CA TYR A 95 9.62 -8.50 -3.03
C TYR A 95 10.28 -7.63 -4.10
N ILE A 96 9.53 -6.66 -4.62
CA ILE A 96 9.99 -5.69 -5.61
C ILE A 96 9.77 -4.28 -5.03
N ALA A 97 10.83 -3.51 -4.91
CA ALA A 97 10.78 -2.10 -4.57
C ALA A 97 10.76 -1.26 -5.85
N ALA A 98 9.59 -0.76 -6.27
CA ALA A 98 9.48 0.19 -7.36
C ALA A 98 9.80 1.59 -6.82
N SER A 99 11.06 1.99 -6.91
CA SER A 99 11.64 3.21 -6.36
C SER A 99 11.64 4.34 -7.40
N TRP A 100 12.33 5.43 -7.09
CA TRP A 100 12.48 6.55 -8.00
C TRP A 100 13.42 6.23 -9.18
N ASP A 101 13.34 7.04 -10.22
CA ASP A 101 14.26 6.95 -11.37
C ASP A 101 15.71 7.23 -10.89
N PRO A 102 16.63 6.29 -11.07
CA PRO A 102 18.03 6.46 -10.68
C PRO A 102 18.74 7.58 -11.45
N LYS A 103 18.17 8.06 -12.56
CA LYS A 103 18.68 9.18 -13.35
C LYS A 103 18.17 10.54 -12.87
N SER A 104 17.34 10.57 -11.82
CA SER A 104 16.80 11.81 -11.27
C SER A 104 17.91 12.76 -10.80
N GLU A 105 17.84 14.02 -11.20
CA GLU A 105 18.76 15.07 -10.76
C GLU A 105 18.39 15.65 -9.38
N SER A 106 17.25 15.24 -8.81
CA SER A 106 16.81 15.67 -7.50
C SER A 106 17.73 15.13 -6.41
N LYS A 107 18.37 16.03 -5.66
CA LYS A 107 19.19 15.64 -4.47
C LYS A 107 18.41 14.79 -3.48
N TYR A 108 17.15 15.12 -3.24
CA TYR A 108 16.28 14.34 -2.36
C TYR A 108 16.14 12.89 -2.85
N VAL A 109 15.91 12.70 -4.14
CA VAL A 109 15.80 11.36 -4.75
C VAL A 109 17.12 10.62 -4.63
N GLN A 110 18.23 11.25 -5.00
CA GLN A 110 19.57 10.64 -4.96
C GLN A 110 19.95 10.19 -3.53
N GLU A 111 19.76 11.07 -2.53
CA GLU A 111 20.08 10.77 -1.14
C GLU A 111 19.20 9.64 -0.57
N ASN A 112 17.90 9.64 -0.85
CA ASN A 112 17.00 8.60 -0.40
C ASN A 112 17.22 7.28 -1.13
N SER A 113 17.50 7.29 -2.43
CA SER A 113 17.84 6.08 -3.20
C SER A 113 19.14 5.45 -2.67
N LYS A 114 20.17 6.29 -2.39
CA LYS A 114 21.40 5.80 -1.77
C LYS A 114 21.14 5.20 -0.40
N LYS A 115 20.40 5.89 0.47
CA LYS A 115 20.05 5.40 1.81
C LYS A 115 19.31 4.07 1.75
N PHE A 116 18.40 3.90 0.80
CA PHE A 116 17.67 2.65 0.60
C PHE A 116 18.61 1.52 0.12
N ALA A 117 19.49 1.80 -0.84
CA ALA A 117 20.50 0.83 -1.31
C ALA A 117 21.45 0.41 -0.18
N ASP A 118 21.96 1.35 0.61
CA ASP A 118 22.82 1.08 1.77
C ASP A 118 22.08 0.19 2.81
N LYS A 119 20.79 0.42 3.05
CA LYS A 119 19.97 -0.41 3.92
C LYS A 119 19.88 -1.86 3.43
N LEU A 120 19.60 -2.06 2.16
CA LEU A 120 19.52 -3.41 1.60
C LEU A 120 20.87 -4.13 1.67
N ALA A 121 21.96 -3.43 1.35
CA ALA A 121 23.31 -3.97 1.39
C ALA A 121 23.79 -4.32 2.81
N ALA A 122 23.31 -3.62 3.84
CA ALA A 122 23.69 -3.85 5.23
C ALA A 122 23.18 -5.20 5.79
N ARG A 123 22.12 -5.78 5.24
CA ARG A 123 21.51 -7.04 5.72
C ARG A 123 21.15 -7.96 4.53
N PRO A 124 22.19 -8.50 3.86
CA PRO A 124 21.95 -9.44 2.74
C PRO A 124 21.21 -10.71 3.17
N ASP A 125 21.32 -11.11 4.43
CA ASP A 125 20.59 -12.21 5.03
C ASP A 125 19.05 -12.02 4.97
N LEU A 126 18.57 -10.77 4.84
CA LEU A 126 17.16 -10.41 4.77
C LEU A 126 16.74 -9.90 3.38
N TYR A 127 17.65 -9.22 2.68
CA TYR A 127 17.31 -8.42 1.49
C TYR A 127 18.00 -8.87 0.21
N ASP A 128 18.79 -9.96 0.22
CA ASP A 128 19.52 -10.48 -0.95
C ASP A 128 18.62 -10.82 -2.14
N ARG A 129 17.33 -11.11 -1.89
CA ARG A 129 16.31 -11.43 -2.91
C ARG A 129 15.41 -10.26 -3.27
N ALA A 130 15.61 -9.09 -2.64
CA ALA A 130 14.86 -7.88 -2.99
C ALA A 130 15.29 -7.36 -4.36
N THR A 131 14.33 -7.06 -5.22
CA THR A 131 14.57 -6.44 -6.52
C THR A 131 14.22 -4.96 -6.45
N VAL A 132 15.09 -4.08 -6.95
CA VAL A 132 14.80 -2.64 -7.04
C VAL A 132 14.58 -2.29 -8.51
N THR A 133 13.43 -1.68 -8.80
CA THR A 133 13.07 -1.16 -10.13
C THR A 133 12.72 0.31 -10.04
N ALA A 134 12.49 0.97 -11.18
CA ALA A 134 12.11 2.37 -11.22
C ALA A 134 10.63 2.53 -11.59
N LEU A 135 9.92 3.36 -10.84
CA LEU A 135 8.58 3.83 -11.20
C LEU A 135 8.48 5.32 -10.86
N GLN A 136 8.50 6.16 -11.88
CA GLN A 136 8.44 7.62 -11.73
C GLN A 136 7.94 8.30 -13.00
N VAL A 137 6.96 9.16 -12.85
CA VAL A 137 6.46 10.03 -13.93
C VAL A 137 7.50 11.11 -14.26
N PRO A 138 7.71 11.46 -15.52
CA PRO A 138 7.12 10.85 -16.71
C PRO A 138 7.96 9.72 -17.33
N ASN A 139 9.16 9.44 -16.83
CA ASN A 139 10.21 8.75 -17.58
C ASN A 139 10.31 7.24 -17.31
N ALA A 140 9.75 6.74 -16.23
CA ALA A 140 9.84 5.34 -15.82
C ALA A 140 8.46 4.85 -15.37
N LEU A 141 7.66 4.30 -16.27
CA LEU A 141 6.29 3.84 -15.99
C LEU A 141 6.11 2.31 -16.10
N ASP A 142 7.16 1.61 -16.53
CA ASP A 142 7.16 0.16 -16.72
C ASP A 142 8.12 -0.52 -15.72
N PRO A 143 7.78 -0.53 -14.40
CA PRO A 143 8.67 -1.03 -13.36
C PRO A 143 8.87 -2.54 -13.44
N VAL A 144 7.91 -3.26 -13.99
CA VAL A 144 7.87 -4.71 -14.18
C VAL A 144 7.06 -5.03 -15.44
N PRO A 145 7.16 -6.25 -16.00
CA PRO A 145 6.27 -6.67 -17.07
C PRO A 145 4.80 -6.62 -16.65
N ASP A 146 3.92 -6.28 -17.60
CA ASP A 146 2.48 -6.25 -17.37
C ASP A 146 1.96 -7.60 -16.85
N GLY A 147 1.02 -7.56 -15.91
CA GLY A 147 0.39 -8.74 -15.34
C GLY A 147 1.36 -9.69 -14.61
N SER A 148 2.44 -9.18 -14.05
CA SER A 148 3.48 -10.03 -13.43
C SER A 148 3.45 -10.09 -11.90
N VAL A 149 2.73 -9.16 -11.23
CA VAL A 149 2.67 -9.11 -9.77
C VAL A 149 1.28 -9.47 -9.22
N ASP A 150 1.25 -10.10 -8.06
CA ASP A 150 0.01 -10.50 -7.38
C ASP A 150 -0.57 -9.34 -6.55
N MET A 151 0.31 -8.51 -6.01
CA MET A 151 -0.08 -7.39 -5.14
C MET A 151 0.82 -6.18 -5.36
N VAL A 152 0.21 -4.99 -5.39
CA VAL A 152 0.88 -3.69 -5.33
C VAL A 152 0.50 -3.00 -4.05
N LEU A 153 1.47 -2.43 -3.34
CA LEU A 153 1.27 -1.71 -2.09
C LEU A 153 1.84 -0.29 -2.18
N THR A 154 1.07 0.68 -1.75
CA THR A 154 1.52 2.06 -1.65
C THR A 154 1.11 2.70 -0.34
N PHE A 155 2.05 3.40 0.29
CA PHE A 155 1.88 3.97 1.62
C PHE A 155 2.29 5.45 1.62
N ARG A 156 1.30 6.35 1.62
CA ARG A 156 1.48 7.81 1.72
C ARG A 156 2.28 8.42 0.56
N ASN A 157 1.90 8.06 -0.66
CA ASN A 157 2.57 8.53 -1.87
C ASN A 157 1.64 9.32 -2.80
N ILE A 158 0.30 9.16 -2.69
CA ILE A 158 -0.66 9.79 -3.62
C ILE A 158 -0.50 11.30 -3.62
N HIS A 159 -0.38 11.93 -2.45
CA HIS A 159 -0.18 13.37 -2.33
C HIS A 159 1.08 13.85 -3.08
N SER A 160 2.15 13.05 -3.06
CA SER A 160 3.39 13.37 -3.77
C SER A 160 3.22 13.27 -5.28
N TRP A 161 2.44 12.28 -5.76
CA TRP A 161 2.13 12.14 -7.18
C TRP A 161 1.22 13.26 -7.67
N MET A 162 0.24 13.67 -6.86
CA MET A 162 -0.63 14.83 -7.14
C MET A 162 0.18 16.13 -7.25
N GLY A 163 1.15 16.32 -6.37
CA GLY A 163 2.06 17.47 -6.41
C GLY A 163 2.78 17.63 -7.76
N ASN A 164 3.04 16.53 -8.45
CA ASN A 164 3.75 16.46 -9.72
C ASN A 164 2.84 16.12 -10.93
N ASP A 165 1.51 16.22 -10.80
CA ASP A 165 0.51 15.89 -11.84
C ASP A 165 0.60 14.44 -12.35
N GLY A 166 1.17 13.55 -11.55
CA GLY A 166 1.50 12.18 -11.95
C GLY A 166 0.54 11.12 -11.44
N ALA A 167 -0.44 11.46 -10.58
CA ALA A 167 -1.25 10.45 -9.88
C ALA A 167 -1.98 9.49 -10.83
N ALA A 168 -2.63 10.00 -11.88
CA ALA A 168 -3.33 9.16 -12.85
C ALA A 168 -2.40 8.18 -13.59
N ALA A 169 -1.19 8.64 -13.96
CA ALA A 169 -0.20 7.79 -14.62
C ALA A 169 0.35 6.71 -13.68
N MET A 170 0.56 7.05 -12.40
CA MET A 170 0.99 6.08 -11.38
C MET A 170 -0.06 4.99 -11.15
N PHE A 171 -1.34 5.34 -11.05
CA PHE A 171 -2.41 4.34 -10.92
C PHE A 171 -2.50 3.42 -12.15
N LYS A 172 -2.35 3.98 -13.37
CA LYS A 172 -2.31 3.17 -14.61
C LYS A 172 -1.12 2.22 -14.64
N ALA A 173 0.08 2.65 -14.22
CA ALA A 173 1.26 1.80 -14.16
C ALA A 173 1.08 0.66 -13.13
N MET A 174 0.49 0.94 -11.96
CA MET A 174 0.15 -0.08 -10.97
C MET A 174 -0.88 -1.07 -11.50
N PHE A 175 -1.89 -0.59 -12.26
CA PHE A 175 -2.89 -1.44 -12.90
C PHE A 175 -2.26 -2.37 -13.95
N ALA A 176 -1.37 -1.84 -14.80
CA ALA A 176 -0.67 -2.64 -15.79
C ALA A 176 0.16 -3.76 -15.15
N ALA A 177 0.91 -3.44 -14.10
CA ALA A 177 1.78 -4.39 -13.39
C ALA A 177 1.04 -5.57 -12.76
N LEU A 178 -0.20 -5.37 -12.28
CA LEU A 178 -0.98 -6.39 -11.61
C LEU A 178 -1.53 -7.45 -12.57
N LYS A 179 -1.51 -8.71 -12.11
CA LYS A 179 -2.27 -9.80 -12.73
C LYS A 179 -3.77 -9.51 -12.69
N PRO A 180 -4.60 -10.07 -13.60
CA PRO A 180 -6.05 -10.16 -13.40
C PRO A 180 -6.35 -10.73 -12.01
N GLY A 181 -7.33 -10.18 -11.28
CA GLY A 181 -7.62 -10.53 -9.90
C GLY A 181 -6.63 -10.02 -8.85
N GLY A 182 -5.52 -9.40 -9.26
CA GLY A 182 -4.48 -8.86 -8.36
C GLY A 182 -4.95 -7.69 -7.51
N ILE A 183 -4.31 -7.47 -6.38
CA ILE A 183 -4.72 -6.52 -5.34
C ILE A 183 -3.81 -5.28 -5.34
N LEU A 184 -4.45 -4.09 -5.29
CA LEU A 184 -3.80 -2.84 -4.93
C LEU A 184 -4.21 -2.46 -3.50
N GLY A 185 -3.23 -2.42 -2.58
CA GLY A 185 -3.39 -1.93 -1.21
C GLY A 185 -2.88 -0.49 -1.09
N VAL A 186 -3.73 0.39 -0.58
CA VAL A 186 -3.45 1.83 -0.46
C VAL A 186 -3.66 2.27 0.99
N SER A 187 -2.67 2.93 1.59
CA SER A 187 -2.86 3.71 2.82
C SER A 187 -2.33 5.12 2.60
N GLU A 188 -3.16 6.13 2.82
CA GLU A 188 -2.81 7.54 2.58
C GLU A 188 -3.39 8.44 3.67
N HIS A 189 -2.79 9.60 3.86
CA HIS A 189 -3.23 10.65 4.78
C HIS A 189 -4.63 11.15 4.40
N ARG A 190 -5.61 10.89 5.26
CA ARG A 190 -7.02 11.19 5.01
C ARG A 190 -7.32 12.67 5.14
N GLY A 191 -7.70 13.31 4.04
CA GLY A 191 -8.20 14.68 4.02
C GLY A 191 -9.62 14.82 4.59
N PRO A 192 -10.03 16.04 5.00
CA PRO A 192 -11.39 16.32 5.43
C PRO A 192 -12.37 16.16 4.25
N ALA A 193 -13.51 15.51 4.49
CA ALA A 193 -14.48 15.18 3.44
C ALA A 193 -15.30 16.41 2.97
N ASP A 194 -15.42 17.42 3.81
CA ASP A 194 -16.20 18.64 3.60
C ASP A 194 -15.43 19.78 2.92
N VAL A 195 -14.12 19.57 2.66
CA VAL A 195 -13.25 20.54 1.98
C VAL A 195 -12.93 20.03 0.57
N PRO A 196 -13.03 20.85 -0.48
CA PRO A 196 -12.61 20.47 -1.82
C PRO A 196 -11.17 19.96 -1.85
N GLN A 197 -10.90 18.91 -2.63
CA GLN A 197 -9.55 18.39 -2.78
C GLN A 197 -8.63 19.45 -3.42
N ASP A 198 -7.53 19.79 -2.74
CA ASP A 198 -6.44 20.54 -3.37
C ASP A 198 -5.79 19.63 -4.45
N PRO A 199 -5.84 20.02 -5.74
CA PRO A 199 -5.30 19.20 -6.81
C PRO A 199 -3.79 18.92 -6.69
N LYS A 200 -3.08 19.70 -5.89
CA LYS A 200 -1.65 19.50 -5.60
C LYS A 200 -1.38 18.87 -4.23
N ALA A 201 -2.40 18.61 -3.45
CA ALA A 201 -2.32 18.03 -2.09
C ALA A 201 -1.19 18.66 -1.25
N LYS A 202 -1.08 20.00 -1.26
CA LYS A 202 0.01 20.75 -0.61
C LYS A 202 0.13 20.50 0.89
N SER A 203 -0.99 20.20 1.54
CA SER A 203 -1.02 19.81 2.96
C SER A 203 -0.60 18.36 3.22
N GLY A 204 -0.43 17.54 2.17
CA GLY A 204 -0.19 16.11 2.25
C GLY A 204 -1.45 15.29 2.49
N TYR A 205 -2.62 15.90 2.69
CA TYR A 205 -3.89 15.22 2.87
C TYR A 205 -4.59 14.98 1.54
N VAL A 206 -5.15 13.78 1.38
CA VAL A 206 -5.92 13.35 0.21
C VAL A 206 -7.29 12.88 0.66
N ARG A 207 -8.36 13.35 0.01
CA ARG A 207 -9.72 12.87 0.29
C ARG A 207 -9.85 11.40 -0.12
N THR A 208 -10.58 10.64 0.67
CA THR A 208 -10.81 9.21 0.40
C THR A 208 -11.52 8.97 -0.93
N ASP A 209 -12.61 9.73 -1.19
CA ASP A 209 -13.38 9.65 -2.44
C ASP A 209 -12.52 9.99 -3.67
N TYR A 210 -11.66 11.02 -3.58
CA TYR A 210 -10.75 11.37 -4.67
C TYR A 210 -9.73 10.27 -4.98
N ALA A 211 -9.20 9.60 -3.94
CA ALA A 211 -8.30 8.46 -4.13
C ALA A 211 -9.03 7.27 -4.78
N ILE A 212 -10.29 7.03 -4.43
CA ILE A 212 -11.15 6.02 -5.05
C ILE A 212 -11.37 6.36 -6.53
N GLU A 213 -11.76 7.59 -6.85
CA GLU A 213 -11.95 8.06 -8.23
C GLU A 213 -10.69 7.87 -9.10
N LEU A 214 -9.50 8.18 -8.56
CA LEU A 214 -8.24 7.95 -9.27
C LEU A 214 -7.99 6.47 -9.58
N ALA A 215 -8.28 5.59 -8.64
CA ALA A 215 -8.10 4.16 -8.82
C ALA A 215 -9.13 3.59 -9.83
N GLU A 216 -10.41 3.95 -9.69
CA GLU A 216 -11.47 3.52 -10.59
C GLU A 216 -11.25 4.03 -12.03
N ALA A 217 -10.77 5.27 -12.20
CA ALA A 217 -10.39 5.81 -13.49
C ALA A 217 -9.25 5.05 -14.18
N ALA A 218 -8.42 4.33 -13.41
CA ALA A 218 -7.39 3.43 -13.92
C ALA A 218 -7.90 2.01 -14.22
N GLY A 219 -9.14 1.68 -13.82
CA GLY A 219 -9.80 0.39 -14.06
C GLY A 219 -9.92 -0.51 -12.81
N PHE A 220 -9.50 -0.05 -11.64
CA PHE A 220 -9.64 -0.81 -10.41
C PHE A 220 -11.08 -0.85 -9.88
N GLU A 221 -11.42 -1.90 -9.15
CA GLU A 221 -12.66 -2.02 -8.36
C GLU A 221 -12.33 -1.89 -6.87
N LEU A 222 -13.01 -1.01 -6.14
CA LEU A 222 -12.93 -0.97 -4.68
C LEU A 222 -13.58 -2.22 -4.08
N VAL A 223 -12.82 -2.99 -3.30
CA VAL A 223 -13.30 -4.25 -2.69
C VAL A 223 -13.24 -4.25 -1.16
N GLY A 224 -12.73 -3.20 -0.56
CA GLY A 224 -12.74 -3.04 0.90
C GLY A 224 -12.14 -1.75 1.39
N GLU A 225 -12.62 -1.31 2.56
CA GLU A 225 -12.12 -0.18 3.31
C GLU A 225 -11.87 -0.59 4.76
N SER A 226 -10.87 0.00 5.41
CA SER A 226 -10.54 -0.29 6.81
C SER A 226 -10.12 0.97 7.54
N GLU A 227 -10.58 1.08 8.79
CA GLU A 227 -10.22 2.13 9.72
C GLU A 227 -9.00 1.77 10.59
N VAL A 228 -8.27 0.70 10.25
CA VAL A 228 -7.14 0.20 11.04
C VAL A 228 -6.05 1.26 11.28
N ASN A 229 -5.87 2.19 10.34
CA ASN A 229 -4.90 3.28 10.42
C ASN A 229 -5.55 4.65 10.71
N ALA A 230 -6.79 4.68 11.17
CA ALA A 230 -7.47 5.92 11.53
C ALA A 230 -6.89 6.53 12.81
N ASN A 231 -6.80 7.85 12.83
CA ASN A 231 -6.44 8.61 14.02
C ASN A 231 -7.39 9.81 14.21
N PRO A 232 -8.44 9.66 15.02
CA PRO A 232 -9.44 10.73 15.23
C PRO A 232 -8.88 11.98 15.95
N LYS A 233 -7.65 11.92 16.48
CA LYS A 233 -6.99 13.08 17.09
C LYS A 233 -6.40 14.03 16.05
N ASP A 234 -6.22 13.57 14.80
CA ASP A 234 -5.71 14.38 13.71
C ASP A 234 -6.80 15.30 13.16
N THR A 235 -6.74 16.58 13.50
CA THR A 235 -7.71 17.61 13.09
C THR A 235 -7.50 18.12 11.66
N LYS A 236 -6.38 17.77 11.03
CA LYS A 236 -6.05 18.04 9.61
C LYS A 236 -5.85 19.52 9.24
N ASP A 237 -5.91 20.41 10.20
CA ASP A 237 -5.78 21.87 10.07
C ASP A 237 -4.42 22.42 10.51
N HIS A 238 -3.41 21.55 10.50
CA HIS A 238 -2.06 21.87 11.00
C HIS A 238 -1.31 22.84 10.06
N PRO A 239 -0.49 23.77 10.60
CA PRO A 239 0.16 24.83 9.82
C PRO A 239 1.11 24.32 8.73
N ASN A 240 1.70 23.14 8.89
CA ASN A 240 2.52 22.47 7.86
C ASN A 240 1.84 21.19 7.32
N GLY A 241 0.50 21.12 7.36
CA GLY A 241 -0.22 19.93 6.98
C GLY A 241 0.24 18.69 7.77
N VAL A 242 0.27 17.52 7.14
CA VAL A 242 0.69 16.25 7.75
C VAL A 242 2.09 16.29 8.35
N TRP A 243 2.96 17.17 7.85
CA TRP A 243 4.35 17.25 8.33
C TRP A 243 4.49 17.97 9.66
N SER A 244 3.44 18.60 10.20
CA SER A 244 3.39 19.04 11.59
C SER A 244 3.41 17.86 12.56
N LEU A 245 2.89 16.71 12.15
CA LEU A 245 2.77 15.51 12.96
C LEU A 245 4.04 14.63 12.92
N PRO A 246 4.17 13.67 13.86
CA PRO A 246 5.22 12.64 13.78
C PRO A 246 5.18 11.86 12.44
N PRO A 247 6.33 11.43 11.95
CA PRO A 247 7.67 11.60 12.52
C PRO A 247 8.35 12.92 12.16
N SER A 248 7.75 13.73 11.29
CA SER A 248 8.38 14.94 10.73
C SER A 248 8.51 16.04 11.76
N LEU A 249 7.44 16.30 12.54
CA LEU A 249 7.36 17.35 13.55
C LEU A 249 7.91 18.70 13.03
N ARG A 250 7.53 19.03 11.78
CA ARG A 250 7.97 20.27 11.12
C ARG A 250 7.31 21.48 11.80
N GLY A 251 8.07 22.50 12.08
CA GLY A 251 7.58 23.71 12.74
C GLY A 251 8.35 24.09 14.00
N GLY A 252 9.38 23.29 14.38
CA GLY A 252 10.22 23.55 15.52
C GLY A 252 9.61 23.11 16.87
N ASP A 253 10.11 23.67 17.98
CA ASP A 253 9.80 23.18 19.32
C ASP A 253 8.50 23.71 19.90
N ALA A 254 7.96 24.85 19.38
CA ALA A 254 6.85 25.57 19.98
C ALA A 254 5.56 24.72 20.16
N ASP A 255 5.26 23.80 19.24
CA ASP A 255 4.08 22.92 19.28
C ASP A 255 4.44 21.44 19.27
N ARG A 256 5.71 21.11 19.50
CA ARG A 256 6.23 19.75 19.37
C ARG A 256 5.49 18.75 20.27
N GLU A 257 5.28 19.09 21.53
CA GLU A 257 4.57 18.22 22.48
C GLU A 257 3.11 18.02 22.08
N ARG A 258 2.44 19.10 21.64
CA ARG A 258 1.06 19.04 21.14
C ARG A 258 0.95 18.11 19.95
N PHE A 259 1.82 18.23 18.94
CA PHE A 259 1.79 17.38 17.77
C PHE A 259 2.22 15.93 18.08
N ALA A 260 3.18 15.74 18.97
CA ALA A 260 3.55 14.40 19.44
C ALA A 260 2.39 13.68 20.16
N ALA A 261 1.57 14.42 20.92
CA ALA A 261 0.41 13.87 21.61
C ALA A 261 -0.73 13.47 20.66
N ILE A 262 -0.81 14.06 19.46
CA ILE A 262 -1.73 13.62 18.40
C ILE A 262 -1.27 12.28 17.84
N GLY A 263 0.03 12.09 17.62
CA GLY A 263 0.61 10.92 16.97
C GLY A 263 0.74 11.09 15.45
N GLU A 264 0.87 9.98 14.71
CA GLU A 264 0.90 10.04 13.24
C GLU A 264 -0.50 10.41 12.69
N SER A 265 -0.55 10.94 11.47
CA SER A 265 -1.77 11.40 10.81
C SER A 265 -2.87 10.35 10.74
N ASP A 266 -4.11 10.80 10.64
CA ASP A 266 -5.25 9.98 10.23
C ASP A 266 -5.04 9.44 8.81
N ARG A 267 -5.38 8.16 8.59
CA ARG A 267 -5.20 7.51 7.28
C ARG A 267 -6.39 6.64 6.94
N PHE A 268 -6.82 6.76 5.69
CA PHE A 268 -7.65 5.71 5.11
C PHE A 268 -6.80 4.52 4.69
N THR A 269 -7.41 3.36 4.65
CA THR A 269 -6.81 2.12 4.13
C THR A 269 -7.80 1.47 3.19
N LEU A 270 -7.45 1.43 1.88
CA LEU A 270 -8.33 0.98 0.80
C LEU A 270 -7.73 -0.24 0.10
N LYS A 271 -8.58 -1.21 -0.18
CA LYS A 271 -8.24 -2.41 -0.95
C LYS A 271 -8.99 -2.38 -2.26
N PHE A 272 -8.24 -2.41 -3.35
CA PHE A 272 -8.78 -2.50 -4.69
C PHE A 272 -8.39 -3.82 -5.35
N ARG A 273 -9.16 -4.22 -6.36
CA ARG A 273 -8.87 -5.38 -7.19
C ARG A 273 -8.79 -4.95 -8.66
N LYS A 274 -7.82 -5.49 -9.40
CA LYS A 274 -7.87 -5.49 -10.86
C LYS A 274 -8.89 -6.54 -11.29
N PRO A 275 -9.90 -6.21 -12.10
CA PRO A 275 -10.84 -7.19 -12.66
C PRO A 275 -10.15 -8.37 -13.35
N GLU A 276 -10.86 -9.53 -13.45
CA GLU A 276 -10.38 -10.72 -14.14
C GLU A 276 -10.19 -10.49 -15.65
#